data_a9562d202b5fb02174ee622aae284a85
#
_entry.id   a9562d202b5fb02174ee622aae284a85
#
_cell.length_a   1.000
_cell.length_b   1.000
_cell.length_c   1.000
_cell.angle_alpha   90.00
_cell.angle_beta   90.00
_cell.angle_gamma   90.00
#
_symmetry.space_group_name_H-M   'P 1'
#
loop_
_entity.id
_entity.type
_entity.pdbx_description
1 polymer ?
#
loop_
_entity_poly.entity_id
_entity_poly.type
_entity_poly.pdbx_seq_one_letter_code
_entity_poly.pdbx_strand_id
1 'polypeptide(L)'
;MLFQPVRQLGTSILASAGIAGVVLGFAAQKTLANLFAGIQIAISQPIRIDDIVVVEGEWGRIEDITLTFVTVCIWDRRRLVLPINYFIDKPFQNWTRTSADLLNSVFIHADYMLPVAALRKELKRLLDENPLWDKKAWVLQVTDSTPQTMEIRCLMSSSDASKGWNLKCEIREGLVDFIQHNFPECLPRIRADLHRDGPSPPSTLMPAVTAEPPPAPSARVPDAGISEPS
;
A
#
# COMPACT_ATOMS: atom_id res chain seq x y z
N MET A 1 -27.40 54.34 46.15
CA MET A 1 -26.72 54.46 44.83
C MET A 1 -25.30 53.92 44.75
N LEU A 2 -24.78 53.25 45.78
CA LEU A 2 -23.43 52.66 45.82
C LEU A 2 -23.29 51.28 45.21
N PHE A 3 -24.38 50.60 44.83
CA PHE A 3 -24.37 49.22 44.33
C PHE A 3 -24.11 49.09 42.81
N GLN A 4 -24.30 50.15 42.03
CA GLN A 4 -24.09 50.06 40.56
C GLN A 4 -22.58 49.99 40.17
N PRO A 5 -21.68 50.77 40.73
CA PRO A 5 -20.24 50.67 40.36
C PRO A 5 -19.60 49.35 40.77
N VAL A 6 -20.01 48.78 41.90
CA VAL A 6 -19.50 47.48 42.35
C VAL A 6 -19.94 46.33 41.41
N ARG A 7 -21.14 46.39 40.89
CA ARG A 7 -21.66 45.43 39.93
C ARG A 7 -21.00 45.53 38.58
N GLN A 8 -20.70 46.77 38.13
CA GLN A 8 -19.94 47.01 36.88
C GLN A 8 -18.47 46.52 37.00
N LEU A 9 -17.83 46.75 38.11
CA LEU A 9 -16.47 46.24 38.37
C LEU A 9 -16.48 44.70 38.40
N GLY A 10 -17.43 44.09 39.04
CA GLY A 10 -17.59 42.61 39.08
C GLY A 10 -17.79 41.98 37.69
N THR A 11 -18.64 42.59 36.85
CA THR A 11 -18.85 42.10 35.47
C THR A 11 -17.65 42.30 34.59
N SER A 12 -16.86 43.38 34.74
CA SER A 12 -15.63 43.62 33.99
C SER A 12 -14.54 42.58 34.34
N ILE A 13 -14.39 42.27 35.63
CA ILE A 13 -13.45 41.27 36.10
C ILE A 13 -13.85 39.87 35.58
N LEU A 14 -15.14 39.52 35.65
CA LEU A 14 -15.66 38.24 35.13
C LEU A 14 -15.46 38.16 33.62
N ALA A 15 -15.71 39.26 32.87
CA ALA A 15 -15.48 39.26 31.41
C ALA A 15 -14.01 39.09 31.07
N SER A 16 -13.11 39.79 31.79
CA SER A 16 -11.66 39.68 31.60
C SER A 16 -11.15 38.26 31.94
N ALA A 17 -11.64 37.67 33.04
CA ALA A 17 -11.30 36.32 33.42
C ALA A 17 -11.82 35.29 32.40
N GLY A 18 -13.01 35.51 31.82
CA GLY A 18 -13.56 34.69 30.75
C GLY A 18 -12.69 34.67 29.50
N ILE A 19 -12.25 35.86 29.05
CA ILE A 19 -11.34 35.99 27.90
C ILE A 19 -9.99 35.31 28.20
N ALA A 20 -9.41 35.57 29.38
CA ALA A 20 -8.16 34.94 29.80
C ALA A 20 -8.29 33.39 29.82
N GLY A 21 -9.43 32.87 30.31
CA GLY A 21 -9.72 31.45 30.34
C GLY A 21 -9.79 30.82 28.93
N VAL A 22 -10.40 31.51 27.98
CA VAL A 22 -10.44 31.04 26.58
C VAL A 22 -9.04 31.02 25.96
N VAL A 23 -8.24 32.06 26.16
CA VAL A 23 -6.86 32.12 25.66
C VAL A 23 -6.01 31.02 26.27
N LEU A 24 -6.13 30.78 27.59
CA LEU A 24 -5.42 29.69 28.26
C LEU A 24 -5.90 28.32 27.76
N GLY A 25 -7.20 28.15 27.52
CA GLY A 25 -7.76 26.92 26.98
C GLY A 25 -7.19 26.58 25.59
N PHE A 26 -7.12 27.56 24.69
CA PHE A 26 -6.48 27.37 23.38
C PHE A 26 -4.99 27.06 23.51
N ALA A 27 -4.27 27.74 24.41
CA ALA A 27 -2.86 27.48 24.62
C ALA A 27 -2.58 26.05 25.16
N ALA A 28 -3.47 25.52 26.00
CA ALA A 28 -3.37 24.19 26.58
C ALA A 28 -3.93 23.08 25.68
N GLN A 29 -4.70 23.39 24.66
CA GLN A 29 -5.47 22.45 23.85
C GLN A 29 -4.61 21.30 23.30
N LYS A 30 -3.45 21.61 22.72
CA LYS A 30 -2.56 20.60 22.14
C LYS A 30 -1.98 19.63 23.18
N THR A 31 -1.65 20.13 24.36
CA THR A 31 -1.13 19.31 25.45
C THR A 31 -2.20 18.37 26.00
N LEU A 32 -3.42 18.90 26.19
CA LEU A 32 -4.57 18.08 26.62
C LEU A 32 -4.93 17.03 25.56
N ALA A 33 -4.93 17.38 24.27
CA ALA A 33 -5.17 16.42 23.21
C ALA A 33 -4.18 15.25 23.23
N ASN A 34 -2.88 15.53 23.40
CA ASN A 34 -1.87 14.48 23.52
C ASN A 34 -2.09 13.59 24.76
N LEU A 35 -2.47 14.18 25.89
CA LEU A 35 -2.75 13.42 27.10
C LEU A 35 -3.95 12.47 26.91
N PHE A 36 -5.04 12.98 26.34
CA PHE A 36 -6.23 12.16 26.05
C PHE A 36 -5.91 11.07 25.03
N ALA A 37 -5.10 11.38 24.01
CA ALA A 37 -4.63 10.39 23.04
C ALA A 37 -3.85 9.26 23.72
N GLY A 38 -2.93 9.59 24.63
CA GLY A 38 -2.18 8.61 25.40
C GLY A 38 -3.07 7.69 26.23
N ILE A 39 -4.04 8.27 26.92
CA ILE A 39 -5.03 7.50 27.69
C ILE A 39 -5.88 6.60 26.78
N GLN A 40 -6.33 7.13 25.64
CA GLN A 40 -7.11 6.37 24.67
C GLN A 40 -6.35 5.18 24.10
N ILE A 41 -5.07 5.37 23.75
CA ILE A 41 -4.20 4.28 23.28
C ILE A 41 -3.97 3.23 24.38
N ALA A 42 -3.77 3.65 25.62
CA ALA A 42 -3.59 2.74 26.74
C ALA A 42 -4.83 1.86 26.99
N ILE A 43 -6.04 2.41 26.80
CA ILE A 43 -7.31 1.67 26.97
C ILE A 43 -7.62 0.80 25.75
N SER A 44 -7.60 1.36 24.53
CA SER A 44 -8.02 0.69 23.29
C SER A 44 -6.95 -0.18 22.68
N GLN A 45 -5.69 0.06 23.04
CA GLN A 45 -4.50 -0.67 22.58
C GLN A 45 -4.47 -0.93 21.07
N PRO A 46 -4.64 0.08 20.20
CA PRO A 46 -4.53 -0.09 18.76
C PRO A 46 -3.12 -0.49 18.33
N ILE A 47 -2.13 -0.19 19.15
CA ILE A 47 -0.71 -0.54 19.06
C ILE A 47 -0.21 -1.07 20.39
N ARG A 48 0.78 -1.95 20.35
CA ARG A 48 1.46 -2.52 21.51
C ARG A 48 2.97 -2.48 21.30
N ILE A 49 3.73 -2.57 22.39
CA ILE A 49 5.17 -2.79 22.30
C ILE A 49 5.41 -4.10 21.54
N ASP A 50 6.45 -4.15 20.75
CA ASP A 50 6.82 -5.22 19.81
C ASP A 50 5.92 -5.41 18.59
N ASP A 51 4.83 -4.66 18.42
CA ASP A 51 4.06 -4.67 17.18
C ASP A 51 4.92 -4.21 16.00
N ILE A 52 4.71 -4.87 14.85
CA ILE A 52 5.29 -4.46 13.59
C ILE A 52 4.27 -3.58 12.86
N VAL A 53 4.67 -2.33 12.62
CA VAL A 53 3.83 -1.32 11.99
C VAL A 53 4.49 -0.72 10.75
N VAL A 54 3.64 -0.23 9.82
CA VAL A 54 4.08 0.61 8.72
C VAL A 54 3.52 2.01 8.93
N VAL A 55 4.41 2.98 9.11
CA VAL A 55 4.11 4.39 9.36
C VAL A 55 4.99 5.26 8.48
N GLU A 56 4.40 6.27 7.84
CA GLU A 56 5.10 7.18 6.89
C GLU A 56 5.89 6.42 5.81
N GLY A 57 5.39 5.24 5.38
CA GLY A 57 6.04 4.40 4.36
C GLY A 57 7.21 3.54 4.86
N GLU A 58 7.60 3.69 6.13
CA GLU A 58 8.65 2.90 6.77
C GLU A 58 8.04 1.79 7.63
N TRP A 59 8.56 0.57 7.53
CA TRP A 59 8.17 -0.48 8.44
C TRP A 59 9.18 -0.66 9.58
N GLY A 60 8.66 -0.89 10.75
CA GLY A 60 9.49 -1.06 11.93
C GLY A 60 8.73 -1.68 13.08
N ARG A 61 9.43 -1.90 14.18
CA ARG A 61 8.89 -2.46 15.42
C ARG A 61 8.71 -1.35 16.45
N ILE A 62 7.58 -1.35 17.13
CA ILE A 62 7.34 -0.43 18.26
C ILE A 62 8.27 -0.81 19.41
N GLU A 63 9.18 0.11 19.74
CA GLU A 63 10.17 -0.05 20.82
C GLU A 63 9.66 0.51 22.15
N ASP A 64 8.95 1.64 22.10
CA ASP A 64 8.44 2.32 23.28
C ASP A 64 7.16 3.10 23.00
N ILE A 65 6.27 3.16 24.00
CA ILE A 65 5.02 3.91 23.96
C ILE A 65 4.93 4.74 25.23
N THR A 66 5.05 6.07 25.07
CA THR A 66 4.88 7.02 26.16
C THR A 66 3.52 7.75 26.07
N LEU A 67 3.19 8.59 27.03
CA LEU A 67 1.98 9.41 26.99
C LEU A 67 1.98 10.46 25.87
N THR A 68 3.13 10.79 25.29
CA THR A 68 3.26 11.89 24.33
C THR A 68 3.83 11.47 22.99
N PHE A 69 4.58 10.39 22.93
CA PHE A 69 5.19 9.89 21.69
C PHE A 69 5.31 8.36 21.68
N VAL A 70 5.45 7.81 20.50
CA VAL A 70 5.75 6.42 20.22
C VAL A 70 7.07 6.35 19.47
N THR A 71 7.97 5.45 19.88
CA THR A 71 9.24 5.20 19.21
C THR A 71 9.14 3.92 18.39
N VAL A 72 9.36 4.01 17.09
CA VAL A 72 9.40 2.88 16.17
C VAL A 72 10.84 2.66 15.72
N CYS A 73 11.39 1.49 16.02
CA CYS A 73 12.69 1.06 15.52
C CYS A 73 12.53 0.51 14.10
N ILE A 74 13.04 1.24 13.10
CA ILE A 74 13.00 0.86 11.70
C ILE A 74 14.00 -0.27 11.45
N TRP A 75 13.84 -1.01 10.36
CA TRP A 75 14.66 -2.17 9.98
C TRP A 75 16.17 -1.86 9.89
N ASP A 76 16.57 -0.61 9.61
CA ASP A 76 17.96 -0.12 9.54
C ASP A 76 18.47 0.43 10.89
N ARG A 77 17.71 0.21 11.97
CA ARG A 77 17.97 0.67 13.34
C ARG A 77 17.81 2.17 13.58
N ARG A 78 17.33 2.95 12.62
CA ARG A 78 16.86 4.31 12.90
C ARG A 78 15.63 4.25 13.78
N ARG A 79 15.45 5.27 14.60
CA ARG A 79 14.26 5.43 15.44
C ARG A 79 13.40 6.54 14.91
N LEU A 80 12.20 6.18 14.51
CA LEU A 80 11.18 7.13 14.11
C LEU A 80 10.35 7.46 15.35
N VAL A 81 10.40 8.72 15.78
CA VAL A 81 9.66 9.21 16.95
C VAL A 81 8.45 9.97 16.46
N LEU A 82 7.26 9.50 16.79
CA LEU A 82 5.98 10.05 16.34
C LEU A 82 5.17 10.54 17.54
N PRO A 83 4.50 11.70 17.43
CA PRO A 83 3.54 12.13 18.43
C PRO A 83 2.46 11.07 18.60
N ILE A 84 1.98 10.85 19.84
CA ILE A 84 1.00 9.81 20.10
C ILE A 84 -0.31 10.01 19.32
N ASN A 85 -0.70 11.27 19.07
CA ASN A 85 -1.88 11.62 18.26
C ASN A 85 -1.80 11.09 16.82
N TYR A 86 -0.58 10.85 16.29
CA TYR A 86 -0.42 10.29 14.96
C TYR A 86 -1.21 9.00 14.79
N PHE A 87 -1.16 8.12 15.78
CA PHE A 87 -1.83 6.80 15.77
C PHE A 87 -3.35 6.87 15.99
N ILE A 88 -3.88 8.05 16.30
CA ILE A 88 -5.33 8.30 16.39
C ILE A 88 -5.83 9.03 15.14
N ASP A 89 -5.06 10.02 14.68
CA ASP A 89 -5.50 10.94 13.63
C ASP A 89 -5.20 10.42 12.22
N LYS A 90 -4.17 9.58 12.07
CA LYS A 90 -3.73 9.07 10.76
C LYS A 90 -3.86 7.55 10.62
N PRO A 91 -4.20 7.05 9.42
CA PRO A 91 -4.18 5.61 9.16
C PRO A 91 -2.75 5.09 9.18
N PHE A 92 -2.57 3.93 9.75
CA PHE A 92 -1.32 3.16 9.75
C PHE A 92 -1.65 1.67 9.60
N GLN A 93 -0.65 0.85 9.22
CA GLN A 93 -0.82 -0.59 9.15
C GLN A 93 -0.17 -1.22 10.38
N ASN A 94 -0.89 -2.10 11.06
CA ASN A 94 -0.36 -2.96 12.11
C ASN A 94 -0.40 -4.41 11.61
N TRP A 95 0.76 -5.02 11.41
CA TRP A 95 0.89 -6.34 10.83
C TRP A 95 0.79 -7.48 11.85
N THR A 96 0.89 -7.17 13.13
CA THR A 96 0.95 -8.19 14.20
C THR A 96 -0.18 -8.09 15.21
N ARG A 97 -1.10 -7.14 15.03
CA ARG A 97 -2.17 -6.86 16.02
C ARG A 97 -3.01 -8.08 16.39
N THR A 98 -3.40 -8.91 15.42
CA THR A 98 -4.29 -10.06 15.64
C THR A 98 -3.54 -11.37 15.49
N SER A 99 -2.71 -11.48 14.46
CA SER A 99 -1.81 -12.61 14.22
C SER A 99 -0.58 -12.10 13.49
N ALA A 100 0.53 -12.80 13.63
CA ALA A 100 1.74 -12.52 12.86
C ALA A 100 1.71 -13.15 11.46
N ASP A 101 0.64 -13.85 11.11
CA ASP A 101 0.48 -14.52 9.82
C ASP A 101 0.31 -13.48 8.69
N LEU A 102 1.24 -13.45 7.78
CA LEU A 102 1.26 -12.51 6.66
C LEU A 102 1.25 -13.25 5.33
N LEU A 103 0.56 -12.66 4.35
CA LEU A 103 0.67 -13.07 2.96
C LEU A 103 1.72 -12.18 2.27
N ASN A 104 2.78 -12.81 1.84
CA ASN A 104 3.88 -12.16 1.14
C ASN A 104 3.71 -12.33 -0.37
N SER A 105 3.97 -11.28 -1.14
CA SER A 105 3.93 -11.33 -2.60
C SER A 105 5.31 -11.10 -3.19
N VAL A 106 5.63 -11.90 -4.21
CA VAL A 106 6.78 -11.74 -5.10
C VAL A 106 6.23 -11.51 -6.50
N PHE A 107 6.73 -10.50 -7.20
CA PHE A 107 6.39 -10.23 -8.58
C PHE A 107 7.59 -10.52 -9.47
N ILE A 108 7.35 -11.24 -10.58
CA ILE A 108 8.33 -11.56 -11.60
C ILE A 108 7.75 -11.18 -12.95
N HIS A 109 8.55 -10.45 -13.75
CA HIS A 109 8.20 -10.13 -15.13
C HIS A 109 8.96 -11.06 -16.07
N ALA A 110 8.23 -11.76 -16.94
CA ALA A 110 8.80 -12.72 -17.89
C ALA A 110 8.12 -12.61 -19.26
N ASP A 111 8.79 -13.13 -20.28
CA ASP A 111 8.22 -13.23 -21.63
C ASP A 111 7.01 -14.19 -21.63
N TYR A 112 6.09 -13.96 -22.54
CA TYR A 112 4.88 -14.78 -22.75
C TYR A 112 5.16 -16.25 -23.07
N MET A 113 6.37 -16.55 -23.54
CA MET A 113 6.78 -17.92 -23.84
C MET A 113 7.10 -18.76 -22.59
N LEU A 114 7.20 -18.14 -21.40
CA LEU A 114 7.49 -18.87 -20.16
C LEU A 114 6.31 -19.80 -19.80
N PRO A 115 6.55 -21.11 -19.65
CA PRO A 115 5.50 -22.05 -19.25
C PRO A 115 5.15 -21.87 -17.76
N VAL A 116 4.09 -21.13 -17.48
CA VAL A 116 3.63 -20.81 -16.11
C VAL A 116 3.45 -22.06 -15.25
N ALA A 117 3.08 -23.20 -15.86
CA ALA A 117 2.91 -24.47 -15.15
C ALA A 117 4.24 -25.01 -14.62
N ALA A 118 5.34 -24.81 -15.34
CA ALA A 118 6.68 -25.21 -14.88
C ALA A 118 7.12 -24.33 -13.69
N LEU A 119 6.91 -23.02 -13.80
CA LEU A 119 7.24 -22.08 -12.73
C LEU A 119 6.41 -22.38 -11.46
N ARG A 120 5.14 -22.79 -11.61
CA ARG A 120 4.29 -23.16 -10.49
C ARG A 120 4.80 -24.40 -9.76
N LYS A 121 5.28 -25.40 -10.50
CA LYS A 121 5.90 -26.60 -9.90
C LYS A 121 7.18 -26.23 -9.15
N GLU A 122 8.00 -25.37 -9.72
CA GLU A 122 9.24 -24.92 -9.09
C GLU A 122 8.97 -24.10 -7.83
N LEU A 123 8.01 -23.15 -7.86
CA LEU A 123 7.60 -22.42 -6.66
C LEU A 123 7.20 -23.38 -5.54
N LYS A 124 6.42 -24.41 -5.86
CA LYS A 124 6.00 -25.39 -4.86
C LYS A 124 7.20 -26.16 -4.29
N ARG A 125 8.15 -26.58 -5.13
CA ARG A 125 9.37 -27.26 -4.69
C ARG A 125 10.19 -26.39 -3.75
N LEU A 126 10.46 -25.12 -4.15
CA LEU A 126 11.20 -24.16 -3.35
C LEU A 126 10.54 -23.89 -1.99
N LEU A 127 9.21 -23.78 -1.97
CA LEU A 127 8.47 -23.61 -0.73
C LEU A 127 8.56 -24.82 0.18
N ASP A 128 8.40 -26.04 -0.37
CA ASP A 128 8.43 -27.27 0.43
C ASP A 128 9.80 -27.50 1.10
N GLU A 129 10.87 -27.06 0.46
CA GLU A 129 12.24 -27.15 0.97
C GLU A 129 12.59 -26.02 1.94
N ASN A 130 11.80 -24.91 1.96
CA ASN A 130 12.13 -23.72 2.72
C ASN A 130 11.55 -23.76 4.14
N PRO A 131 12.39 -23.71 5.20
CA PRO A 131 11.95 -23.76 6.59
C PRO A 131 11.21 -22.48 7.05
N LEU A 132 11.28 -21.38 6.29
CA LEU A 132 10.63 -20.12 6.62
C LEU A 132 9.15 -20.11 6.20
N TRP A 133 8.73 -21.06 5.35
CA TRP A 133 7.34 -21.19 4.95
C TRP A 133 6.51 -21.92 6.02
N ASP A 134 5.38 -21.35 6.38
CA ASP A 134 4.46 -21.89 7.39
C ASP A 134 3.50 -22.97 6.86
N LYS A 135 3.58 -23.30 5.57
CA LYS A 135 2.78 -24.32 4.86
C LYS A 135 1.28 -24.07 4.83
N LYS A 136 0.81 -22.84 5.13
CA LYS A 136 -0.62 -22.52 5.18
C LYS A 136 -1.19 -22.17 3.80
N ALA A 137 -0.56 -21.24 3.10
CA ALA A 137 -1.07 -20.76 1.81
C ALA A 137 0.04 -20.47 0.82
N TRP A 138 -0.21 -20.76 -0.45
CA TRP A 138 0.62 -20.35 -1.57
C TRP A 138 -0.20 -20.33 -2.86
N VAL A 139 0.12 -19.45 -3.78
CA VAL A 139 -0.48 -19.42 -5.11
C VAL A 139 0.44 -18.72 -6.09
N LEU A 140 0.44 -19.14 -7.36
CA LEU A 140 1.12 -18.47 -8.46
C LEU A 140 0.10 -18.18 -9.56
N GLN A 141 -0.03 -16.91 -9.92
CA GLN A 141 -0.98 -16.39 -10.91
C GLN A 141 -0.30 -15.35 -11.79
N VAL A 142 -0.69 -15.28 -13.06
CA VAL A 142 -0.42 -14.13 -13.91
C VAL A 142 -1.43 -13.07 -13.53
N THR A 143 -0.96 -11.90 -13.09
CA THR A 143 -1.80 -10.82 -12.55
C THR A 143 -1.94 -9.64 -13.50
N ASP A 144 -0.98 -9.47 -14.40
CA ASP A 144 -1.03 -8.42 -15.39
C ASP A 144 -0.25 -8.81 -16.66
N SER A 145 -0.48 -8.08 -17.75
CA SER A 145 0.17 -8.30 -19.03
C SER A 145 0.47 -6.96 -19.70
N THR A 146 1.74 -6.74 -20.00
CA THR A 146 2.22 -5.58 -20.77
C THR A 146 2.48 -5.99 -22.22
N PRO A 147 2.68 -5.08 -23.17
CA PRO A 147 3.05 -5.44 -24.54
C PRO A 147 4.34 -6.30 -24.64
N GLN A 148 5.22 -6.27 -23.64
CA GLN A 148 6.51 -6.96 -23.67
C GLN A 148 6.58 -8.15 -22.72
N THR A 149 5.88 -8.12 -21.58
CA THR A 149 6.01 -9.12 -20.52
C THR A 149 4.68 -9.42 -19.86
N MET A 150 4.55 -10.60 -19.28
CA MET A 150 3.53 -10.91 -18.29
C MET A 150 4.09 -10.70 -16.87
N GLU A 151 3.25 -10.18 -15.98
CA GLU A 151 3.54 -10.11 -14.56
C GLU A 151 3.01 -11.36 -13.87
N ILE A 152 3.89 -12.03 -13.16
CA ILE A 152 3.57 -13.24 -12.40
C ILE A 152 3.68 -12.92 -10.93
N ARG A 153 2.57 -13.05 -10.21
CA ARG A 153 2.51 -12.89 -8.76
C ARG A 153 2.57 -14.23 -8.07
N CYS A 154 3.56 -14.40 -7.20
CA CYS A 154 3.67 -15.53 -6.28
C CYS A 154 3.26 -15.04 -4.89
N LEU A 155 2.23 -15.64 -4.30
CA LEU A 155 1.80 -15.40 -2.92
C LEU A 155 2.23 -16.58 -2.06
N MET A 156 2.68 -16.28 -0.85
CA MET A 156 3.05 -17.28 0.16
C MET A 156 2.82 -16.73 1.55
N SER A 157 2.36 -17.58 2.46
CA SER A 157 2.17 -17.23 3.86
C SER A 157 3.46 -17.38 4.66
N SER A 158 3.58 -16.60 5.72
CA SER A 158 4.64 -16.73 6.72
C SER A 158 4.11 -16.44 8.11
N SER A 159 4.69 -17.07 9.10
CA SER A 159 4.30 -16.91 10.51
C SER A 159 4.87 -15.66 11.19
N ASP A 160 5.69 -14.88 10.50
CA ASP A 160 6.37 -13.70 11.04
C ASP A 160 6.80 -12.77 9.91
N ALA A 161 6.76 -11.46 10.13
CA ALA A 161 7.11 -10.46 9.12
C ALA A 161 8.57 -10.53 8.67
N SER A 162 9.50 -10.75 9.62
CA SER A 162 10.93 -10.85 9.30
C SER A 162 11.24 -12.11 8.50
N LYS A 163 10.64 -13.25 8.89
CA LYS A 163 10.71 -14.49 8.12
C LYS A 163 10.08 -14.35 6.75
N GLY A 164 8.96 -13.62 6.66
CA GLY A 164 8.28 -13.34 5.41
C GLY A 164 9.15 -12.55 4.43
N TRP A 165 9.93 -11.58 4.92
CA TRP A 165 10.87 -10.84 4.07
C TRP A 165 11.96 -11.75 3.50
N ASN A 166 12.60 -12.55 4.35
CA ASN A 166 13.65 -13.47 3.91
C ASN A 166 13.09 -14.50 2.92
N LEU A 167 11.93 -15.08 3.23
CA LEU A 167 11.23 -16.01 2.34
C LEU A 167 10.98 -15.39 0.96
N LYS A 168 10.54 -14.12 0.90
CA LYS A 168 10.34 -13.40 -0.37
C LYS A 168 11.63 -13.29 -1.17
N CYS A 169 12.75 -12.99 -0.53
CA CYS A 169 14.05 -12.86 -1.19
C CYS A 169 14.51 -14.21 -1.74
N GLU A 170 14.51 -15.26 -0.92
CA GLU A 170 14.95 -16.60 -1.30
C GLU A 170 14.10 -17.19 -2.44
N ILE A 171 12.77 -17.03 -2.36
CA ILE A 171 11.87 -17.51 -3.43
C ILE A 171 12.07 -16.71 -4.71
N ARG A 172 12.27 -15.38 -4.63
CA ARG A 172 12.54 -14.57 -5.82
C ARG A 172 13.84 -14.99 -6.49
N GLU A 173 14.91 -15.15 -5.72
CA GLU A 173 16.20 -15.58 -6.20
C GLU A 173 16.13 -16.97 -6.84
N GLY A 174 15.47 -17.94 -6.17
CA GLY A 174 15.31 -19.29 -6.70
C GLY A 174 14.49 -19.35 -7.99
N LEU A 175 13.42 -18.56 -8.09
CA LEU A 175 12.61 -18.50 -9.32
C LEU A 175 13.37 -17.80 -10.46
N VAL A 176 14.14 -16.75 -10.18
CA VAL A 176 14.99 -16.08 -11.18
C VAL A 176 16.06 -17.04 -11.67
N ASP A 177 16.72 -17.75 -10.77
CA ASP A 177 17.74 -18.76 -11.11
C ASP A 177 17.17 -19.88 -11.98
N PHE A 178 15.99 -20.38 -11.61
CA PHE A 178 15.27 -21.38 -12.39
C PHE A 178 14.95 -20.90 -13.81
N ILE A 179 14.49 -19.65 -13.98
CA ILE A 179 14.19 -19.09 -15.30
C ILE A 179 15.49 -18.95 -16.10
N GLN A 180 16.57 -18.44 -15.49
CA GLN A 180 17.86 -18.25 -16.16
C GLN A 180 18.45 -19.55 -16.68
N HIS A 181 18.34 -20.65 -15.92
CA HIS A 181 18.93 -21.92 -16.30
C HIS A 181 18.05 -22.74 -17.27
N ASN A 182 16.74 -22.72 -17.08
CA ASN A 182 15.85 -23.60 -17.86
C ASN A 182 15.13 -22.89 -19.01
N PHE A 183 14.95 -21.56 -18.93
CA PHE A 183 14.19 -20.76 -19.89
C PHE A 183 14.85 -19.41 -20.15
N PRO A 184 16.14 -19.35 -20.52
CA PRO A 184 16.88 -18.11 -20.72
C PRO A 184 16.27 -17.22 -21.81
N GLU A 185 15.58 -17.83 -22.78
CA GLU A 185 14.85 -17.13 -23.83
C GLU A 185 13.58 -16.40 -23.35
N CYS A 186 13.09 -16.77 -22.16
CA CYS A 186 11.88 -16.19 -21.55
C CYS A 186 12.19 -14.98 -20.63
N LEU A 187 13.45 -14.59 -20.50
CA LEU A 187 13.80 -13.35 -19.84
C LEU A 187 13.29 -12.14 -20.62
N PRO A 188 12.89 -11.04 -19.96
CA PRO A 188 12.37 -9.86 -20.62
C PRO A 188 13.32 -9.34 -21.71
N ARG A 189 12.80 -9.19 -22.93
CA ARG A 189 13.55 -8.72 -24.10
C ARG A 189 12.83 -7.58 -24.78
N ILE A 190 13.57 -6.62 -25.29
CA ILE A 190 13.01 -5.60 -26.19
C ILE A 190 12.98 -6.21 -27.61
N ARG A 191 11.78 -6.38 -28.16
CA ARG A 191 11.58 -6.75 -29.57
C ARG A 191 11.52 -5.48 -30.38
N ALA A 192 12.56 -5.20 -31.15
CA ALA A 192 12.60 -4.08 -32.09
C ALA A 192 12.62 -4.64 -33.50
N ASP A 193 11.58 -4.39 -34.29
CA ASP A 193 11.59 -4.63 -35.73
C ASP A 193 12.37 -3.48 -36.38
N LEU A 194 13.63 -3.72 -36.68
CA LEU A 194 14.44 -2.78 -37.48
C LEU A 194 14.00 -2.90 -38.93
N HIS A 195 13.05 -2.06 -39.35
CA HIS A 195 12.84 -1.83 -40.78
C HIS A 195 14.12 -1.18 -41.34
N ARG A 196 14.93 -1.97 -42.06
CA ARG A 196 15.90 -1.40 -42.95
C ARG A 196 15.10 -0.80 -44.10
N ASP A 197 14.99 0.52 -44.14
CA ASP A 197 14.53 1.22 -45.33
C ASP A 197 15.49 0.86 -46.50
N GLY A 198 15.15 -0.20 -47.22
CA GLY A 198 15.68 -0.38 -48.56
C GLY A 198 15.17 0.77 -49.45
N PRO A 199 15.86 1.09 -50.55
CA PRO A 199 15.41 2.20 -51.43
C PRO A 199 13.93 2.03 -51.72
N SER A 200 13.14 3.04 -51.37
CA SER A 200 11.69 3.07 -51.58
C SER A 200 11.37 2.74 -53.02
N PRO A 201 10.48 1.79 -53.33
CA PRO A 201 10.01 1.62 -54.69
C PRO A 201 9.37 2.94 -55.17
N PRO A 202 9.59 3.31 -56.44
CA PRO A 202 9.09 4.57 -56.97
C PRO A 202 7.57 4.65 -56.76
N SER A 203 7.09 5.75 -56.16
CA SER A 203 5.69 6.01 -55.87
C SER A 203 4.89 5.95 -57.18
N THR A 204 4.26 4.82 -57.46
CA THR A 204 3.22 4.76 -58.48
C THR A 204 2.00 5.48 -57.88
N LEU A 205 1.73 6.67 -58.42
CA LEU A 205 0.56 7.47 -58.09
C LEU A 205 -0.70 6.62 -58.33
N MET A 206 -1.29 6.10 -57.27
CA MET A 206 -2.63 5.56 -57.32
C MET A 206 -3.62 6.73 -57.43
N PRO A 207 -4.63 6.66 -58.36
CA PRO A 207 -5.64 7.69 -58.43
C PRO A 207 -6.44 7.77 -57.15
N ALA A 208 -6.72 8.98 -56.70
CA ALA A 208 -7.49 9.28 -55.52
C ALA A 208 -8.87 8.60 -55.58
N VAL A 209 -9.07 7.58 -54.74
CA VAL A 209 -10.41 7.05 -54.46
C VAL A 209 -11.07 8.02 -53.49
N THR A 210 -12.04 8.75 -53.93
CA THR A 210 -12.95 9.58 -53.14
C THR A 210 -13.72 8.63 -52.18
N ALA A 211 -13.32 8.54 -50.96
CA ALA A 211 -14.05 7.81 -49.91
C ALA A 211 -15.22 8.68 -49.42
N GLU A 212 -16.42 8.19 -49.64
CA GLU A 212 -17.66 8.73 -49.09
C GLU A 212 -17.64 8.57 -47.56
N PRO A 213 -18.01 9.58 -46.77
CA PRO A 213 -17.98 9.47 -45.30
C PRO A 213 -19.04 8.47 -44.80
N PRO A 214 -18.73 7.67 -43.78
CA PRO A 214 -19.67 6.71 -43.21
C PRO A 214 -20.86 7.40 -42.53
N PRO A 215 -22.08 6.82 -42.60
CA PRO A 215 -23.27 7.39 -41.99
C PRO A 215 -23.15 7.42 -40.47
N ALA A 216 -23.68 8.50 -39.86
CA ALA A 216 -23.68 8.72 -38.43
C ALA A 216 -24.39 7.59 -37.64
N PRO A 217 -23.91 7.17 -36.48
CA PRO A 217 -24.58 6.15 -35.67
C PRO A 217 -25.86 6.71 -35.06
N SER A 218 -26.98 6.02 -35.32
CA SER A 218 -28.29 6.32 -34.72
C SER A 218 -28.23 5.99 -33.21
N ALA A 219 -28.50 7.00 -32.37
CA ALA A 219 -28.66 6.85 -30.96
C ALA A 219 -29.90 5.96 -30.63
N ARG A 220 -29.68 4.73 -30.20
CA ARG A 220 -30.68 3.95 -29.47
C ARG A 220 -30.38 4.05 -27.97
N VAL A 221 -31.28 4.72 -27.27
CA VAL A 221 -31.36 4.69 -25.80
C VAL A 221 -32.03 3.37 -25.43
N PRO A 222 -31.42 2.53 -24.59
CA PRO A 222 -32.15 1.41 -24.00
C PRO A 222 -32.91 1.89 -22.78
N ASP A 223 -34.20 1.63 -22.83
CA ASP A 223 -35.14 1.80 -21.70
C ASP A 223 -34.80 0.77 -20.61
N ALA A 224 -34.35 1.23 -19.45
CA ALA A 224 -34.08 0.37 -18.30
C ALA A 224 -35.36 0.26 -17.44
N GLY A 225 -36.14 -0.79 -17.70
CA GLY A 225 -37.23 -1.19 -16.80
C GLY A 225 -36.70 -1.67 -15.46
N ILE A 226 -36.96 -0.91 -14.41
CA ILE A 226 -36.76 -1.31 -13.00
C ILE A 226 -38.03 -2.07 -12.58
N SER A 227 -37.88 -3.38 -12.35
CA SER A 227 -38.87 -4.20 -11.65
C SER A 227 -38.42 -4.41 -10.21
N GLU A 228 -39.17 -3.83 -9.26
CA GLU A 228 -39.06 -4.15 -7.84
C GLU A 228 -39.65 -5.55 -7.55
N PRO A 229 -39.06 -6.34 -6.64
CA PRO A 229 -39.68 -7.50 -6.08
C PRO A 229 -40.39 -7.17 -4.73
N SER A 230 -41.53 -7.71 -4.59
CA SER A 230 -42.39 -7.80 -3.39
C SER A 230 -41.74 -8.57 -2.25
#